data_bd393d309df493df84bad284548821b8
#
_entry.id   bd393d309df493df84bad284548821b8
#
_cell.length_a   1.000
_cell.length_b   1.000
_cell.length_c   1.000
_cell.angle_alpha   90.00
_cell.angle_beta   90.00
_cell.angle_gamma   90.00
#
_symmetry.space_group_name_H-M   'P 1'
#
loop_
_entity.id
_entity.type
_entity.pdbx_description
1 polymer ?
#
loop_
_entity_poly.entity_id
_entity_poly.type
_entity_poly.pdbx_seq_one_letter_code
_entity_poly.pdbx_strand_id
1 'polypeptide(L)'
;IRYEEITDFQLFLMLTRNLTPDDTRILLGDLDLSAYEPQLNPQDGQLRLYNPKTQSVVDNAVYQQITSFIRQMHSMTKKIVKTVTEHDREYMLAKERRAAKYARRHPHFESVLFPLISALCNHEGFKYNPDTVWDVRIFVFYDSLKRTQKITEARQLTAGLYAGTLDKKSISDDALNWLGNLS
;
A
#
# COMPACT_ATOMS: atom_id res chain seq x y z
N ILE A 1 -20.09 -11.00 -16.86
CA ILE A 1 -19.63 -9.64 -16.47
C ILE A 1 -18.21 -9.51 -16.98
N ARG A 2 -17.94 -8.49 -17.77
CA ARG A 2 -16.57 -8.20 -18.22
C ARG A 2 -15.81 -7.57 -17.06
N TYR A 3 -14.55 -7.93 -16.87
CA TYR A 3 -13.71 -7.40 -15.80
C TYR A 3 -13.65 -5.85 -15.82
N GLU A 4 -13.73 -5.28 -17.02
CA GLU A 4 -13.71 -3.84 -17.24
C GLU A 4 -14.95 -3.09 -16.71
N GLU A 5 -16.05 -3.80 -16.53
CA GLU A 5 -17.32 -3.24 -16.06
C GLU A 5 -17.44 -3.31 -14.53
N ILE A 6 -16.49 -4.00 -13.86
CA ILE A 6 -16.51 -4.19 -12.41
C ILE A 6 -15.77 -3.03 -11.76
N THR A 7 -16.43 -2.31 -10.86
CA THR A 7 -15.77 -1.29 -10.02
C THR A 7 -14.88 -1.95 -8.96
N ASP A 8 -13.88 -1.20 -8.46
CA ASP A 8 -13.00 -1.67 -7.36
C ASP A 8 -13.84 -2.14 -6.15
N PHE A 9 -14.94 -1.44 -5.84
CA PHE A 9 -15.83 -1.79 -4.74
C PHE A 9 -16.64 -3.08 -5.02
N GLN A 10 -17.14 -3.26 -6.23
CA GLN A 10 -17.81 -4.51 -6.60
C GLN A 10 -16.85 -5.71 -6.54
N LEU A 11 -15.62 -5.53 -6.99
CA LEU A 11 -14.58 -6.56 -6.86
C LEU A 11 -14.30 -6.89 -5.38
N PHE A 12 -14.20 -5.87 -4.53
CA PHE A 12 -14.04 -6.06 -3.08
C PHE A 12 -15.20 -6.89 -2.50
N LEU A 13 -16.46 -6.56 -2.83
CA LEU A 13 -17.64 -7.32 -2.39
C LEU A 13 -17.62 -8.79 -2.84
N MET A 14 -17.10 -9.06 -4.03
CA MET A 14 -16.98 -10.44 -4.55
C MET A 14 -15.89 -11.23 -3.81
N LEU A 15 -14.77 -10.59 -3.51
CA LEU A 15 -13.63 -11.23 -2.84
C LEU A 15 -13.89 -11.48 -1.36
N THR A 16 -14.56 -10.58 -0.66
CA THR A 16 -14.82 -10.70 0.79
C THR A 16 -15.66 -11.90 1.17
N ARG A 17 -16.47 -12.43 0.25
CA ARG A 17 -17.28 -13.64 0.49
C ARG A 17 -16.46 -14.88 0.86
N ASN A 18 -15.22 -14.95 0.43
CA ASN A 18 -14.35 -16.11 0.61
C ASN A 18 -13.25 -15.88 1.67
N LEU A 19 -13.27 -14.70 2.30
CA LEU A 19 -12.26 -14.37 3.32
C LEU A 19 -12.72 -14.85 4.70
N THR A 20 -11.82 -15.50 5.40
CA THR A 20 -12.00 -15.86 6.80
C THR A 20 -11.39 -14.78 7.71
N PRO A 21 -11.75 -14.74 9.02
CA PRO A 21 -11.10 -13.82 9.96
C PRO A 21 -9.57 -13.94 9.99
N ASP A 22 -9.04 -15.15 9.84
CA ASP A 22 -7.60 -15.38 9.81
C ASP A 22 -6.92 -14.74 8.59
N ASP A 23 -7.61 -14.69 7.43
CA ASP A 23 -7.09 -14.07 6.23
C ASP A 23 -7.00 -12.54 6.36
N THR A 24 -7.89 -11.92 7.13
CA THR A 24 -8.03 -10.46 7.21
C THR A 24 -7.40 -9.85 8.46
N ARG A 25 -7.16 -10.65 9.51
CA ARG A 25 -6.70 -10.19 10.82
C ARG A 25 -5.44 -9.34 10.77
N ILE A 26 -4.49 -9.69 9.91
CA ILE A 26 -3.22 -8.95 9.80
C ILE A 26 -3.45 -7.53 9.28
N LEU A 27 -4.40 -7.34 8.36
CA LEU A 27 -4.68 -6.05 7.72
C LEU A 27 -5.78 -5.25 8.41
N LEU A 28 -6.80 -5.92 8.92
CA LEU A 28 -8.03 -5.31 9.40
C LEU A 28 -8.26 -5.52 10.92
N GLY A 29 -7.34 -6.21 11.62
CA GLY A 29 -7.46 -6.47 13.04
C GLY A 29 -8.73 -7.27 13.36
N ASP A 30 -9.58 -6.72 14.22
CA ASP A 30 -10.81 -7.38 14.67
C ASP A 30 -12.01 -7.21 13.71
N LEU A 31 -11.81 -6.54 12.56
CA LEU A 31 -12.85 -6.40 11.55
C LEU A 31 -13.02 -7.70 10.76
N ASP A 32 -14.03 -8.48 11.16
CA ASP A 32 -14.39 -9.72 10.49
C ASP A 32 -15.36 -9.46 9.32
N LEU A 33 -14.82 -9.41 8.11
CA LEU A 33 -15.62 -9.20 6.90
C LEU A 33 -16.50 -10.41 6.55
N SER A 34 -16.22 -11.61 7.07
CA SER A 34 -17.05 -12.79 6.84
C SER A 34 -18.41 -12.71 7.54
N ALA A 35 -18.51 -11.85 8.57
CA ALA A 35 -19.75 -11.60 9.30
C ALA A 35 -20.69 -10.61 8.58
N TYR A 36 -20.28 -10.09 7.42
CA TYR A 36 -21.06 -9.12 6.64
C TYR A 36 -21.76 -9.79 5.46
N GLU A 37 -23.01 -9.43 5.26
CA GLU A 37 -23.84 -9.91 4.15
C GLU A 37 -24.05 -8.80 3.10
N PRO A 38 -24.00 -9.13 1.80
CA PRO A 38 -24.37 -8.18 0.76
C PRO A 38 -25.83 -7.79 0.87
N GLN A 39 -26.10 -6.50 0.93
CA GLN A 39 -27.44 -5.93 1.04
C GLN A 39 -27.57 -4.73 0.09
N LEU A 40 -28.75 -4.56 -0.53
CA LEU A 40 -29.07 -3.33 -1.22
C LEU A 40 -29.50 -2.27 -0.19
N ASN A 41 -28.93 -1.09 -0.29
CA ASN A 41 -29.33 0.04 0.52
C ASN A 41 -30.76 0.48 0.12
N PRO A 42 -31.75 0.49 1.02
CA PRO A 42 -33.13 0.86 0.69
C PRO A 42 -33.29 2.29 0.19
N GLN A 43 -32.33 3.19 0.49
CA GLN A 43 -32.43 4.60 0.15
C GLN A 43 -31.96 4.93 -1.27
N ASP A 44 -30.89 4.28 -1.73
CA ASP A 44 -30.22 4.60 -2.99
C ASP A 44 -30.08 3.40 -3.94
N GLY A 45 -30.47 2.21 -3.49
CA GLY A 45 -30.35 0.96 -4.27
C GLY A 45 -28.91 0.48 -4.47
N GLN A 46 -27.92 1.10 -3.83
CA GLN A 46 -26.52 0.70 -3.97
C GLN A 46 -26.22 -0.55 -3.13
N LEU A 47 -25.31 -1.38 -3.64
CA LEU A 47 -24.86 -2.56 -2.93
C LEU A 47 -23.92 -2.15 -1.78
N ARG A 48 -24.12 -2.73 -0.60
CA ARG A 48 -23.29 -2.55 0.59
C ARG A 48 -23.11 -3.88 1.33
N LEU A 49 -22.13 -3.95 2.23
CA LEU A 49 -22.02 -5.03 3.20
C LEU A 49 -22.67 -4.58 4.52
N TYR A 50 -23.50 -5.42 5.08
CA TYR A 50 -24.19 -5.17 6.35
C TYR A 50 -23.92 -6.30 7.34
N ASN A 51 -23.53 -5.96 8.56
CA ASN A 51 -23.37 -6.92 9.64
C ASN A 51 -24.62 -6.86 10.55
N PRO A 52 -25.46 -7.91 10.59
CA PRO A 52 -26.69 -7.90 11.37
C PRO A 52 -26.46 -7.90 12.88
N LYS A 53 -25.29 -8.38 13.35
CA LYS A 53 -24.97 -8.43 14.78
C LYS A 53 -24.54 -7.07 15.32
N THR A 54 -23.70 -6.37 14.59
CA THR A 54 -23.14 -5.06 15.02
C THR A 54 -23.90 -3.88 14.42
N GLN A 55 -24.81 -4.12 13.47
CA GLN A 55 -25.51 -3.11 12.67
C GLN A 55 -24.56 -2.18 11.90
N SER A 56 -23.33 -2.60 11.70
CA SER A 56 -22.33 -1.83 10.95
C SER A 56 -22.48 -2.06 9.44
N VAL A 57 -22.10 -1.04 8.68
CA VAL A 57 -22.20 -1.00 7.22
C VAL A 57 -20.84 -0.72 6.63
N VAL A 58 -20.50 -1.44 5.57
CA VAL A 58 -19.38 -1.11 4.69
C VAL A 58 -19.95 -0.80 3.31
N ASP A 59 -20.12 0.47 3.03
CA ASP A 59 -20.46 1.02 1.72
C ASP A 59 -19.21 1.43 0.93
N ASN A 60 -19.40 2.04 -0.23
CA ASN A 60 -18.27 2.49 -1.04
C ASN A 60 -17.42 3.57 -0.34
N ALA A 61 -18.01 4.44 0.49
CA ALA A 61 -17.26 5.47 1.20
C ALA A 61 -16.36 4.85 2.29
N VAL A 62 -16.89 3.93 3.07
CA VAL A 62 -16.12 3.17 4.07
C VAL A 62 -15.03 2.32 3.41
N TYR A 63 -15.35 1.67 2.29
CA TYR A 63 -14.34 0.95 1.49
C TYR A 63 -13.17 1.85 1.05
N GLN A 64 -13.46 3.06 0.56
CA GLN A 64 -12.41 4.01 0.18
C GLN A 64 -11.54 4.42 1.38
N GLN A 65 -12.14 4.60 2.56
CA GLN A 65 -11.40 4.90 3.78
C GLN A 65 -10.50 3.71 4.18
N ILE A 66 -11.03 2.48 4.19
CA ILE A 66 -10.25 1.26 4.49
C ILE A 66 -9.07 1.13 3.53
N THR A 67 -9.30 1.24 2.23
CA THR A 67 -8.23 1.09 1.23
C THR A 67 -7.19 2.20 1.29
N SER A 68 -7.62 3.43 1.58
CA SER A 68 -6.72 4.57 1.80
C SER A 68 -5.83 4.33 3.03
N PHE A 69 -6.43 3.89 4.14
CA PHE A 69 -5.72 3.58 5.37
C PHE A 69 -4.69 2.44 5.17
N ILE A 70 -5.08 1.34 4.52
CA ILE A 70 -4.16 0.22 4.24
C ILE A 70 -3.00 0.70 3.36
N ARG A 71 -3.27 1.47 2.31
CA ARG A 71 -2.21 2.02 1.45
C ARG A 71 -1.26 2.91 2.24
N GLN A 72 -1.79 3.78 3.09
CA GLN A 72 -0.96 4.66 3.94
C GLN A 72 -0.11 3.85 4.91
N MET A 73 -0.69 2.84 5.58
CA MET A 73 0.05 1.96 6.49
C MET A 73 1.24 1.26 5.83
N HIS A 74 1.04 0.79 4.60
CA HIS A 74 2.06 0.04 3.85
C HIS A 74 2.89 0.92 2.89
N SER A 75 2.75 2.23 2.96
CA SER A 75 3.41 3.17 2.04
C SER A 75 3.19 2.84 0.56
N MET A 76 2.00 2.36 0.24
CA MET A 76 1.62 1.99 -1.12
C MET A 76 0.90 3.13 -1.82
N THR A 77 1.26 3.38 -3.07
CA THR A 77 0.54 4.32 -3.94
C THR A 77 -0.37 3.58 -4.91
N LYS A 78 -1.54 4.16 -5.22
CA LYS A 78 -2.42 3.58 -6.25
C LYS A 78 -1.71 3.69 -7.61
N LYS A 79 -1.37 2.54 -8.21
CA LYS A 79 -0.82 2.51 -9.56
C LYS A 79 -1.94 2.75 -10.57
N ILE A 80 -1.93 3.91 -11.21
CA ILE A 80 -2.86 4.24 -12.29
C ILE A 80 -2.15 3.90 -13.60
N VAL A 81 -2.61 2.85 -14.28
CA VAL A 81 -2.14 2.50 -15.62
C VAL A 81 -3.03 3.24 -16.61
N LYS A 82 -2.47 4.28 -17.24
CA LYS A 82 -3.13 4.99 -18.34
C LYS A 82 -2.80 4.24 -19.63
N THR A 83 -3.81 3.63 -20.24
CA THR A 83 -3.71 3.08 -21.59
C THR A 83 -4.30 4.08 -22.56
N VAL A 84 -3.59 4.36 -23.64
CA VAL A 84 -4.01 5.38 -24.64
C VAL A 84 -5.01 4.77 -25.63
N THR A 85 -4.86 3.48 -25.94
CA THR A 85 -5.72 2.76 -26.87
C THR A 85 -6.20 1.44 -26.30
N GLU A 86 -7.30 0.89 -26.85
CA GLU A 86 -7.80 -0.44 -26.51
C GLU A 86 -6.74 -1.53 -26.80
N HIS A 87 -5.99 -1.36 -27.89
CA HIS A 87 -4.89 -2.28 -28.25
C HIS A 87 -3.79 -2.30 -27.19
N ASP A 88 -3.38 -1.13 -26.66
CA ASP A 88 -2.39 -1.05 -25.57
C ASP A 88 -2.89 -1.77 -24.32
N ARG A 89 -4.17 -1.63 -24.02
CA ARG A 89 -4.82 -2.29 -22.91
C ARG A 89 -4.81 -3.81 -23.04
N GLU A 90 -5.22 -4.34 -24.20
CA GLU A 90 -5.20 -5.77 -24.48
C GLU A 90 -3.77 -6.32 -24.40
N TYR A 91 -2.79 -5.61 -24.95
CA TYR A 91 -1.38 -5.96 -24.85
C TYR A 91 -0.90 -6.03 -23.40
N MET A 92 -1.22 -5.02 -22.56
CA MET A 92 -0.86 -5.00 -21.15
C MET A 92 -1.49 -6.17 -20.39
N LEU A 93 -2.79 -6.44 -20.60
CA LEU A 93 -3.48 -7.57 -19.99
C LEU A 93 -2.87 -8.92 -20.41
N ALA A 94 -2.53 -9.07 -21.69
CA ALA A 94 -1.88 -10.29 -22.18
C ALA A 94 -0.49 -10.48 -21.55
N LYS A 95 0.28 -9.40 -21.38
CA LYS A 95 1.58 -9.40 -20.70
C LYS A 95 1.44 -9.81 -19.24
N GLU A 96 0.49 -9.24 -18.50
CA GLU A 96 0.25 -9.58 -17.10
C GLU A 96 -0.20 -11.04 -16.93
N ARG A 97 -1.09 -11.53 -17.80
CA ARG A 97 -1.52 -12.93 -17.79
C ARG A 97 -0.35 -13.90 -18.03
N ARG A 98 0.56 -13.56 -18.96
CA ARG A 98 1.77 -14.36 -19.21
C ARG A 98 2.70 -14.35 -18.00
N ALA A 99 2.93 -13.18 -17.39
CA ALA A 99 3.76 -13.05 -16.18
C ALA A 99 3.17 -13.84 -15.00
N ALA A 100 1.86 -13.75 -14.77
CA ALA A 100 1.17 -14.53 -13.74
C ALA A 100 1.27 -16.05 -13.99
N LYS A 101 1.12 -16.50 -15.25
CA LYS A 101 1.28 -17.91 -15.63
C LYS A 101 2.71 -18.40 -15.42
N TYR A 102 3.70 -17.57 -15.74
CA TYR A 102 5.12 -17.87 -15.50
C TYR A 102 5.42 -17.99 -14.01
N ALA A 103 4.97 -17.02 -13.19
CA ALA A 103 5.18 -17.01 -11.75
C ALA A 103 4.55 -18.25 -11.06
N ARG A 104 3.36 -18.70 -11.51
CA ARG A 104 2.75 -19.93 -11.00
C ARG A 104 3.56 -21.21 -11.32
N ARG A 105 4.27 -21.24 -12.44
CA ARG A 105 5.09 -22.39 -12.86
C ARG A 105 6.48 -22.38 -12.23
N HIS A 106 6.95 -21.18 -11.85
CA HIS A 106 8.26 -20.95 -11.25
C HIS A 106 8.07 -20.17 -9.95
N PRO A 107 7.50 -20.81 -8.90
CA PRO A 107 7.30 -20.15 -7.62
C PRO A 107 8.67 -19.82 -7.03
N HIS A 108 9.00 -18.56 -6.99
CA HIS A 108 10.19 -18.02 -6.34
C HIS A 108 9.72 -17.02 -5.30
N PHE A 109 9.98 -17.33 -4.04
CA PHE A 109 9.66 -16.44 -2.94
C PHE A 109 10.89 -15.60 -2.61
N GLU A 110 10.82 -14.31 -2.92
CA GLU A 110 11.73 -13.31 -2.39
C GLU A 110 11.00 -12.43 -1.38
N SER A 111 11.52 -12.37 -0.18
CA SER A 111 10.96 -11.46 0.82
C SER A 111 11.29 -10.01 0.45
N VAL A 112 10.27 -9.23 0.18
CA VAL A 112 10.40 -7.78 -0.05
C VAL A 112 10.76 -7.04 1.25
N LEU A 113 10.25 -7.53 2.37
CA LEU A 113 10.40 -6.88 3.67
C LEU A 113 11.77 -7.13 4.31
N PHE A 114 12.32 -8.34 4.16
CA PHE A 114 13.56 -8.73 4.82
C PHE A 114 14.77 -7.83 4.47
N PRO A 115 15.04 -7.50 3.20
CA PRO A 115 16.11 -6.56 2.85
C PRO A 115 15.91 -5.17 3.46
N LEU A 116 14.66 -4.69 3.55
CA LEU A 116 14.35 -3.40 4.18
C LEU A 116 14.60 -3.42 5.69
N ILE A 117 14.22 -4.50 6.36
CA ILE A 117 14.53 -4.71 7.78
C ILE A 117 16.03 -4.72 7.99
N SER A 118 16.77 -5.50 7.21
CA SER A 118 18.22 -5.58 7.30
C SER A 118 18.89 -4.19 7.09
N ALA A 119 18.45 -3.46 6.08
CA ALA A 119 18.97 -2.12 5.80
C ALA A 119 18.71 -1.15 6.95
N LEU A 120 17.51 -1.14 7.52
CA LEU A 120 17.17 -0.26 8.65
C LEU A 120 17.91 -0.64 9.93
N CYS A 121 17.97 -1.91 10.28
CA CYS A 121 18.68 -2.36 11.50
C CYS A 121 20.18 -2.05 11.47
N ASN A 122 20.77 -1.97 10.27
CA ASN A 122 22.17 -1.60 10.08
C ASN A 122 22.39 -0.09 9.83
N HIS A 123 21.31 0.72 9.84
CA HIS A 123 21.41 2.16 9.63
C HIS A 123 21.65 2.90 10.95
N GLU A 124 22.58 3.89 10.93
CA GLU A 124 22.79 4.79 12.06
C GLU A 124 21.50 5.50 12.46
N GLY A 125 21.17 5.50 13.71
CA GLY A 125 20.02 6.22 14.26
C GLY A 125 18.68 5.46 14.21
N PHE A 126 18.59 4.29 13.59
CA PHE A 126 17.45 3.42 13.79
C PHE A 126 17.51 2.82 15.21
N LYS A 127 16.38 2.86 15.94
CA LYS A 127 16.36 2.55 17.38
C LYS A 127 16.10 1.08 17.70
N TYR A 128 15.79 0.28 16.71
CA TYR A 128 15.47 -1.13 16.85
C TYR A 128 16.57 -1.98 16.24
N ASN A 129 16.84 -3.12 16.86
CA ASN A 129 17.79 -4.14 16.38
C ASN A 129 17.04 -5.31 15.71
N PRO A 130 17.72 -6.33 15.15
CA PRO A 130 17.09 -7.49 14.53
C PRO A 130 16.10 -8.26 15.41
N ASP A 131 16.24 -8.22 16.73
CA ASP A 131 15.36 -8.92 17.65
C ASP A 131 14.09 -8.12 17.95
N THR A 132 14.21 -6.79 18.07
CA THR A 132 13.11 -5.91 18.50
C THR A 132 12.33 -5.31 17.34
N VAL A 133 12.84 -5.35 16.12
CA VAL A 133 12.18 -4.78 14.93
C VAL A 133 10.86 -5.47 14.59
N TRP A 134 10.70 -6.73 15.00
CA TRP A 134 9.50 -7.52 14.75
C TRP A 134 8.28 -7.06 15.56
N ASP A 135 8.50 -6.35 16.66
CA ASP A 135 7.45 -5.79 17.51
C ASP A 135 7.02 -4.37 17.06
N VAL A 136 7.71 -3.83 16.06
CA VAL A 136 7.40 -2.48 15.52
C VAL A 136 6.14 -2.54 14.65
N ARG A 137 5.22 -1.61 14.87
CA ARG A 137 4.04 -1.47 14.01
C ARG A 137 4.46 -1.17 12.58
N ILE A 138 3.83 -1.81 11.62
CA ILE A 138 4.18 -1.70 10.19
C ILE A 138 4.21 -0.24 9.68
N PHE A 139 3.29 0.59 10.16
CA PHE A 139 3.29 2.02 9.86
C PHE A 139 4.58 2.71 10.35
N VAL A 140 4.97 2.46 11.60
CA VAL A 140 6.19 3.04 12.20
C VAL A 140 7.45 2.56 11.46
N PHE A 141 7.46 1.30 11.03
CA PHE A 141 8.54 0.75 10.22
C PHE A 141 8.71 1.50 8.90
N TYR A 142 7.64 1.66 8.11
CA TYR A 142 7.71 2.35 6.83
C TYR A 142 7.94 3.86 6.99
N ASP A 143 7.40 4.49 8.03
CA ASP A 143 7.70 5.89 8.36
C ASP A 143 9.20 6.06 8.68
N SER A 144 9.76 5.18 9.51
CA SER A 144 11.19 5.18 9.83
C SER A 144 12.07 4.98 8.59
N LEU A 145 11.69 4.09 7.68
CA LEU A 145 12.41 3.86 6.44
C LEU A 145 12.45 5.13 5.58
N LYS A 146 11.31 5.74 5.33
CA LYS A 146 11.21 6.99 4.55
C LYS A 146 11.94 8.14 5.25
N ARG A 147 11.79 8.27 6.56
CA ARG A 147 12.44 9.33 7.35
C ARG A 147 13.97 9.20 7.31
N THR A 148 14.48 7.99 7.46
CA THR A 148 15.91 7.68 7.36
C THR A 148 16.46 8.05 5.98
N GLN A 149 15.76 7.70 4.92
CA GLN A 149 16.13 8.08 3.55
C GLN A 149 16.16 9.62 3.38
N LYS A 150 15.10 10.30 3.81
CA LYS A 150 15.01 11.78 3.72
C LYS A 150 16.11 12.48 4.49
N ILE A 151 16.46 11.99 5.69
CA ILE A 151 17.57 12.53 6.49
C ILE A 151 18.91 12.33 5.78
N THR A 152 19.16 11.13 5.27
CA THR A 152 20.41 10.81 4.57
C THR A 152 20.57 11.66 3.32
N GLU A 153 19.51 11.79 2.53
CA GLU A 153 19.48 12.60 1.32
C GLU A 153 19.73 14.08 1.62
N ALA A 154 19.03 14.65 2.60
CA ALA A 154 19.26 16.04 3.02
C ALA A 154 20.70 16.29 3.52
N ARG A 155 21.30 15.34 4.26
CA ARG A 155 22.69 15.43 4.70
C ARG A 155 23.66 15.42 3.53
N GLN A 156 23.46 14.53 2.55
CA GLN A 156 24.32 14.43 1.36
C GLN A 156 24.23 15.69 0.50
N LEU A 157 23.00 16.19 0.26
CA LEU A 157 22.77 17.44 -0.47
C LEU A 157 23.43 18.64 0.25
N THR A 158 23.27 18.73 1.56
CA THR A 158 23.90 19.79 2.38
C THR A 158 25.41 19.70 2.30
N ALA A 159 26.00 18.51 2.42
CA ALA A 159 27.44 18.31 2.27
C ALA A 159 27.94 18.72 0.88
N GLY A 160 27.21 18.36 -0.19
CA GLY A 160 27.52 18.77 -1.56
C GLY A 160 27.47 20.29 -1.78
N LEU A 161 26.50 20.98 -1.15
CA LEU A 161 26.43 22.45 -1.17
C LEU A 161 27.65 23.09 -0.48
N TYR A 162 28.02 22.63 0.72
CA TYR A 162 29.18 23.15 1.44
C TYR A 162 30.52 22.86 0.72
N ALA A 163 30.60 21.71 0.05
CA ALA A 163 31.78 21.37 -0.76
C ALA A 163 31.82 22.11 -2.11
N GLY A 164 30.80 22.90 -2.47
CA GLY A 164 30.69 23.59 -3.74
C GLY A 164 30.55 22.70 -4.96
N THR A 165 30.19 21.43 -4.76
CA THR A 165 29.94 20.46 -5.84
C THR A 165 28.50 20.50 -6.37
N LEU A 166 27.58 21.11 -5.62
CA LEU A 166 26.18 21.29 -5.99
C LEU A 166 25.79 22.78 -5.96
N ASP A 167 24.98 23.20 -6.92
CA ASP A 167 24.40 24.55 -6.93
C ASP A 167 23.05 24.52 -6.18
N LYS A 168 22.86 25.45 -5.26
CA LYS A 168 21.60 25.58 -4.49
C LYS A 168 20.38 25.77 -5.41
N LYS A 169 20.53 26.42 -6.55
CA LYS A 169 19.45 26.64 -7.52
C LYS A 169 18.90 25.33 -8.11
N SER A 170 19.68 24.27 -8.10
CA SER A 170 19.27 22.95 -8.61
C SER A 170 18.58 22.07 -7.56
N ILE A 171 18.51 22.52 -6.29
CA ILE A 171 17.99 21.73 -5.18
C ILE A 171 16.75 22.43 -4.62
N SER A 172 15.65 21.68 -4.50
CA SER A 172 14.43 22.21 -3.88
C SER A 172 14.60 22.38 -2.37
N ASP A 173 13.96 23.38 -1.79
CA ASP A 173 14.00 23.57 -0.33
C ASP A 173 13.38 22.38 0.43
N ASP A 174 12.41 21.67 -0.17
CA ASP A 174 11.82 20.46 0.41
C ASP A 174 12.83 19.31 0.50
N ALA A 175 13.74 19.17 -0.46
CA ALA A 175 14.80 18.15 -0.41
C ALA A 175 15.79 18.36 0.75
N LEU A 176 15.99 19.61 1.18
CA LEU A 176 16.81 19.94 2.34
C LEU A 176 16.02 19.87 3.66
N ASN A 177 14.70 19.92 3.60
CA ASN A 177 13.84 19.93 4.78
C ASN A 177 13.52 18.49 5.23
N TRP A 178 14.46 17.88 5.94
CA TRP A 178 14.28 16.53 6.49
C TRP A 178 13.19 16.42 7.57
N LEU A 179 12.74 17.55 8.14
CA LEU A 179 11.62 17.62 9.09
C LEU A 179 10.25 17.67 8.38
N GLY A 180 10.23 17.97 7.09
CA GLY A 180 9.00 18.07 6.31
C GLY A 180 8.21 16.78 6.22
N ASN A 181 7.00 16.85 5.67
CA ASN A 181 6.15 15.68 5.46
C ASN A 181 6.86 14.63 4.59
N LEU A 182 6.56 13.36 4.86
CA LEU A 182 6.98 12.24 4.01
C LEU A 182 5.94 12.08 2.90
N SER A 183 6.31 12.41 1.68
CA SER A 183 5.48 12.21 0.47
C SER A 183 5.57 10.77 -0.01
#